data_4fe4af637dd4f4f45531d1bd70ae672b
#
_entry.id   4fe4af637dd4f4f45531d1bd70ae672b
#
_cell.length_a   1.000
_cell.length_b   1.000
_cell.length_c   1.000
_cell.angle_alpha   90.00
_cell.angle_beta   90.00
_cell.angle_gamma   90.00
#
_symmetry.space_group_name_H-M   'P 1'
#
loop_
_entity.id
_entity.type
_entity.pdbx_description
1 polymer ?
#
loop_
_entity_poly.entity_id
_entity_poly.type
_entity_poly.pdbx_seq_one_letter_code
_entity_poly.pdbx_strand_id
1 'polypeptide(L)'
;MLFLRLFFCSGFMLLAGAAAAATPPALKPYISEDAPILVLDHVRVIDGTGAIPAEDQRIDIEAGKIVRVQSARLRSAYPAQAKILNLAGKTVIPGLVGMHEHLFYPTPRDGSDGLPLYGEMADSAPRLYLAGGVTSARTTGSVEPYTDLSVKKLIDTGQKPGPKLHITGPYIGDLLGLAPQLHTLAGPEEAGLLVDYWAATGVTSFKAYMSIKSAELKVAIEHAHARGLKITGHLCAVGFREAAALGIDNLEHGIVVDTEFYPDKKPDVCPAHEANEDFAKNVAIDGAAVKDMIRDLVAHHVAVTSTLAVFETFVPNRPRLAKEAAAQKALSPEAWSSYLQTRAAIAEKNNPLYAVELQKEMQFERAFVKAGGLLLAGCDPTGYGGVVPGYGDQRGLELLVEAGFTPLEAIHIATQNGATFLGEDGTIGSIAAGKAADLVVLAGNPAANIDDIENVQIVFKDGLGFDPVKLSQSVQGMVGLR
;
A
#
# COMPACT_ATOMS: atom_id res chain seq x y z
N MET A 1 -31.75 -35.14 -61.40
CA MET A 1 -30.37 -34.58 -61.49
C MET A 1 -30.46 -33.17 -60.97
N LEU A 2 -30.06 -32.97 -59.73
CA LEU A 2 -30.07 -31.65 -59.07
C LEU A 2 -28.62 -31.35 -58.66
N PHE A 3 -27.99 -30.36 -59.25
CA PHE A 3 -26.64 -29.90 -58.96
C PHE A 3 -26.64 -28.96 -57.78
N LEU A 4 -26.06 -29.37 -56.66
CA LEU A 4 -25.82 -28.56 -55.47
C LEU A 4 -24.48 -27.83 -55.62
N ARG A 5 -24.50 -26.50 -55.80
CA ARG A 5 -23.29 -25.66 -55.80
C ARG A 5 -22.97 -25.22 -54.36
N LEU A 6 -21.87 -25.73 -53.80
CA LEU A 6 -21.26 -25.20 -52.56
C LEU A 6 -20.56 -23.88 -52.87
N PHE A 7 -20.98 -22.82 -52.20
CA PHE A 7 -20.25 -21.58 -52.12
C PHE A 7 -19.29 -21.66 -50.91
N PHE A 8 -17.99 -21.65 -51.15
CA PHE A 8 -16.97 -21.42 -50.14
C PHE A 8 -16.88 -19.91 -49.88
N CYS A 9 -17.36 -19.45 -48.74
CA CYS A 9 -17.07 -18.13 -48.24
C CYS A 9 -15.76 -18.14 -47.47
N SER A 10 -14.66 -17.71 -48.09
CA SER A 10 -13.38 -17.45 -47.40
C SER A 10 -13.54 -16.17 -46.56
N GLY A 11 -13.80 -16.33 -45.28
CA GLY A 11 -13.79 -15.24 -44.31
C GLY A 11 -12.35 -14.75 -44.10
N PHE A 12 -12.00 -13.62 -44.67
CA PHE A 12 -10.81 -12.87 -44.26
C PHE A 12 -11.06 -12.29 -42.87
N MET A 13 -10.47 -12.88 -41.83
CA MET A 13 -10.34 -12.24 -40.53
C MET A 13 -9.33 -11.09 -40.65
N LEU A 14 -9.83 -9.88 -40.79
CA LEU A 14 -9.06 -8.67 -40.55
C LEU A 14 -8.68 -8.66 -39.04
N LEU A 15 -7.44 -9.00 -38.73
CA LEU A 15 -6.81 -8.63 -37.49
C LEU A 15 -6.72 -7.10 -37.45
N ALA A 16 -7.71 -6.46 -36.84
CA ALA A 16 -7.61 -5.07 -36.47
C ALA A 16 -6.50 -4.97 -35.39
N GLY A 17 -5.31 -4.58 -35.80
CA GLY A 17 -4.25 -4.19 -34.88
C GLY A 17 -4.81 -3.03 -34.05
N ALA A 18 -4.98 -3.25 -32.74
CA ALA A 18 -5.30 -2.17 -31.82
C ALA A 18 -4.15 -1.15 -31.91
N ALA A 19 -4.42 0.00 -32.53
CA ALA A 19 -3.48 1.13 -32.48
C ALA A 19 -3.26 1.46 -30.99
N ALA A 20 -2.01 1.43 -30.53
CA ALA A 20 -1.67 1.87 -29.18
C ALA A 20 -2.20 3.28 -28.99
N ALA A 21 -3.01 3.48 -27.96
CA ALA A 21 -3.55 4.80 -27.64
C ALA A 21 -2.37 5.74 -27.34
N ALA A 22 -2.41 6.94 -27.93
CA ALA A 22 -1.37 7.94 -27.68
C ALA A 22 -1.31 8.32 -26.21
N THR A 23 -0.11 8.50 -25.67
CA THR A 23 0.10 8.95 -24.29
C THR A 23 -0.70 10.21 -23.99
N PRO A 24 -1.56 10.20 -22.96
CA PRO A 24 -2.37 11.37 -22.59
C PRO A 24 -1.50 12.62 -22.37
N PRO A 25 -1.90 13.79 -22.90
CA PRO A 25 -1.09 15.02 -22.82
C PRO A 25 -0.68 15.39 -21.38
N ALA A 26 -1.56 15.16 -20.38
CA ALA A 26 -1.30 15.46 -18.99
C ALA A 26 -0.20 14.60 -18.38
N LEU A 27 0.07 13.40 -18.91
CA LEU A 27 1.10 12.49 -18.43
C LEU A 27 2.47 12.74 -19.09
N LYS A 28 2.50 13.31 -20.32
CA LYS A 28 3.74 13.51 -21.09
C LYS A 28 4.91 14.14 -20.31
N PRO A 29 4.70 15.15 -19.44
CA PRO A 29 5.80 15.74 -18.68
C PRO A 29 6.55 14.75 -17.78
N TYR A 30 5.91 13.67 -17.38
CA TYR A 30 6.42 12.69 -16.42
C TYR A 30 6.91 11.39 -17.08
N ILE A 31 6.67 11.22 -18.38
CA ILE A 31 7.00 9.99 -19.09
C ILE A 31 8.47 10.01 -19.52
N SER A 32 9.12 8.86 -19.33
CA SER A 32 10.45 8.54 -19.91
C SER A 32 10.35 7.53 -21.06
N GLU A 33 9.34 6.63 -20.99
CA GLU A 33 9.15 5.54 -21.94
C GLU A 33 7.68 5.35 -22.29
N ASP A 34 7.33 5.49 -23.58
CA ASP A 34 5.96 5.32 -24.07
C ASP A 34 5.88 4.51 -25.38
N ALA A 35 6.95 3.78 -25.73
CA ALA A 35 6.93 2.95 -26.92
C ALA A 35 5.89 1.81 -26.75
N PRO A 36 5.05 1.54 -27.78
CA PRO A 36 4.00 0.52 -27.68
C PRO A 36 4.55 -0.90 -27.54
N ILE A 37 5.79 -1.11 -27.97
CA ILE A 37 6.54 -2.36 -27.80
C ILE A 37 7.87 -2.03 -27.14
N LEU A 38 8.08 -2.51 -25.93
CA LEU A 38 9.29 -2.31 -25.14
C LEU A 38 9.97 -3.65 -24.86
N VAL A 39 11.27 -3.65 -24.82
CA VAL A 39 12.08 -4.77 -24.36
C VAL A 39 13.01 -4.28 -23.26
N LEU A 40 12.84 -4.80 -22.06
CA LEU A 40 13.78 -4.63 -20.95
C LEU A 40 14.77 -5.78 -21.03
N ASP A 41 16.02 -5.49 -21.42
CA ASP A 41 17.01 -6.50 -21.76
C ASP A 41 18.18 -6.52 -20.80
N HIS A 42 18.76 -7.70 -20.61
CA HIS A 42 19.90 -7.94 -19.71
C HIS A 42 19.66 -7.54 -18.25
N VAL A 43 18.46 -7.74 -17.72
CA VAL A 43 18.07 -7.31 -16.39
C VAL A 43 18.01 -8.48 -15.39
N ARG A 44 18.30 -8.23 -14.11
CA ARG A 44 17.92 -9.14 -13.02
C ARG A 44 16.42 -9.01 -12.78
N VAL A 45 15.72 -10.13 -12.65
CA VAL A 45 14.28 -10.16 -12.31
C VAL A 45 14.09 -10.77 -10.93
N ILE A 46 13.45 -10.01 -10.03
CA ILE A 46 12.83 -10.50 -8.80
C ILE A 46 11.33 -10.50 -9.07
N ASP A 47 10.75 -11.66 -9.25
CA ASP A 47 9.41 -11.80 -9.83
C ASP A 47 8.24 -11.52 -8.86
N GLY A 48 8.53 -11.25 -7.58
CA GLY A 48 7.52 -10.99 -6.56
C GLY A 48 6.92 -12.24 -5.90
N THR A 49 7.30 -13.45 -6.34
CA THR A 49 6.76 -14.70 -5.76
C THR A 49 7.55 -15.20 -4.54
N GLY A 50 8.63 -14.54 -4.18
CA GLY A 50 9.59 -15.01 -3.18
C GLY A 50 10.65 -15.97 -3.74
N ALA A 51 10.60 -16.27 -5.05
CA ALA A 51 11.60 -17.11 -5.72
C ALA A 51 12.96 -16.40 -5.81
N ILE A 52 14.03 -17.20 -5.99
CA ILE A 52 15.38 -16.66 -6.19
C ILE A 52 15.44 -15.78 -7.45
N PRO A 53 16.19 -14.68 -7.44
CA PRO A 53 16.29 -13.78 -8.58
C PRO A 53 16.81 -14.49 -9.85
N ALA A 54 16.19 -14.20 -10.98
CA ALA A 54 16.64 -14.69 -12.29
C ALA A 54 17.57 -13.65 -12.92
N GLU A 55 18.82 -14.04 -13.17
CA GLU A 55 19.82 -13.17 -13.75
C GLU A 55 19.73 -13.13 -15.27
N ASP A 56 20.15 -12.00 -15.88
CA ASP A 56 20.30 -11.82 -17.32
C ASP A 56 19.02 -12.21 -18.09
N GLN A 57 17.92 -11.57 -17.70
CA GLN A 57 16.59 -11.80 -18.27
C GLN A 57 16.22 -10.72 -19.28
N ARG A 58 15.27 -11.07 -20.13
CA ARG A 58 14.58 -10.18 -21.04
C ARG A 58 13.08 -10.21 -20.76
N ILE A 59 12.47 -9.04 -20.65
CA ILE A 59 11.02 -8.85 -20.50
C ILE A 59 10.52 -8.11 -21.74
N ASP A 60 9.64 -8.75 -22.50
CA ASP A 60 8.96 -8.12 -23.64
C ASP A 60 7.60 -7.57 -23.15
N ILE A 61 7.34 -6.31 -23.45
CA ILE A 61 6.12 -5.58 -23.08
C ILE A 61 5.45 -5.10 -24.38
N GLU A 62 4.16 -5.38 -24.51
CA GLU A 62 3.35 -4.97 -25.65
C GLU A 62 1.95 -4.57 -25.16
N ALA A 63 1.46 -3.42 -25.64
CA ALA A 63 0.16 -2.89 -25.28
C ALA A 63 -0.12 -2.88 -23.75
N GLY A 64 0.87 -2.47 -22.96
CA GLY A 64 0.76 -2.37 -21.50
C GLY A 64 0.86 -3.70 -20.73
N LYS A 65 1.13 -4.81 -21.41
CA LYS A 65 1.22 -6.14 -20.79
C LYS A 65 2.58 -6.78 -21.00
N ILE A 66 2.98 -7.59 -20.05
CA ILE A 66 4.13 -8.49 -20.17
C ILE A 66 3.72 -9.63 -21.11
N VAL A 67 4.35 -9.72 -22.29
CA VAL A 67 4.05 -10.80 -23.23
C VAL A 67 5.01 -11.96 -23.10
N ARG A 68 6.21 -11.72 -22.55
CA ARG A 68 7.23 -12.74 -22.38
C ARG A 68 8.25 -12.35 -21.32
N VAL A 69 8.71 -13.36 -20.56
CA VAL A 69 9.90 -13.29 -19.70
C VAL A 69 10.77 -14.48 -20.06
N GLN A 70 12.03 -14.26 -20.39
CA GLN A 70 12.97 -15.31 -20.80
C GLN A 70 14.42 -14.90 -20.54
N SER A 71 15.34 -15.87 -20.57
CA SER A 71 16.77 -15.56 -20.52
C SER A 71 17.20 -14.73 -21.74
N ALA A 72 17.92 -13.63 -21.53
CA ALA A 72 18.50 -12.80 -22.59
C ALA A 72 19.54 -13.56 -23.45
N ARG A 73 20.05 -14.67 -22.95
CA ARG A 73 20.98 -15.55 -23.69
C ARG A 73 20.31 -16.35 -24.81
N LEU A 74 19.00 -16.46 -24.79
CA LEU A 74 18.24 -17.10 -25.87
C LEU A 74 18.28 -16.19 -27.09
N ARG A 75 18.80 -16.68 -28.21
CA ARG A 75 18.92 -15.93 -29.48
C ARG A 75 17.55 -15.84 -30.19
N SER A 76 16.53 -15.31 -29.49
CA SER A 76 15.24 -15.00 -30.10
C SER A 76 15.29 -13.59 -30.70
N ALA A 77 14.70 -13.43 -31.90
CA ALA A 77 14.58 -12.13 -32.50
C ALA A 77 13.82 -11.15 -31.59
N TYR A 78 14.22 -9.88 -31.61
CA TYR A 78 13.42 -8.84 -30.98
C TYR A 78 12.14 -8.60 -31.78
N PRO A 79 11.04 -8.21 -31.14
CA PRO A 79 9.83 -7.80 -31.84
C PRO A 79 10.16 -6.66 -32.81
N ALA A 80 9.54 -6.68 -34.00
CA ALA A 80 9.72 -5.60 -34.96
C ALA A 80 9.28 -4.25 -34.33
N GLN A 81 10.04 -3.21 -34.56
CA GLN A 81 9.80 -1.86 -34.02
C GLN A 81 9.89 -1.72 -32.48
N ALA A 82 10.37 -2.74 -31.75
CA ALA A 82 10.56 -2.65 -30.33
C ALA A 82 11.65 -1.62 -29.95
N LYS A 83 11.36 -0.79 -28.96
CA LYS A 83 12.38 -0.01 -28.27
C LYS A 83 13.07 -0.93 -27.25
N ILE A 84 14.38 -1.05 -27.34
CA ILE A 84 15.18 -1.91 -26.45
C ILE A 84 15.85 -1.04 -25.41
N LEU A 85 15.63 -1.35 -24.13
CA LEU A 85 16.32 -0.76 -23.00
C LEU A 85 17.31 -1.79 -22.45
N ASN A 86 18.61 -1.53 -22.63
CA ASN A 86 19.65 -2.34 -21.98
C ASN A 86 19.72 -1.96 -20.51
N LEU A 87 19.36 -2.89 -19.62
CA LEU A 87 19.30 -2.70 -18.18
C LEU A 87 20.33 -3.56 -17.43
N ALA A 88 21.47 -3.86 -18.09
CA ALA A 88 22.56 -4.60 -17.46
C ALA A 88 22.98 -3.94 -16.12
N GLY A 89 23.08 -4.74 -15.08
CA GLY A 89 23.40 -4.28 -13.71
C GLY A 89 22.22 -3.69 -12.95
N LYS A 90 21.02 -3.62 -13.53
CA LYS A 90 19.78 -3.18 -12.86
C LYS A 90 18.91 -4.37 -12.48
N THR A 91 17.96 -4.10 -11.59
CA THR A 91 16.94 -5.09 -11.15
C THR A 91 15.55 -4.58 -11.52
N VAL A 92 14.68 -5.49 -11.95
CA VAL A 92 13.25 -5.23 -12.11
C VAL A 92 12.48 -6.05 -11.07
N ILE A 93 11.59 -5.37 -10.36
CA ILE A 93 10.63 -5.96 -9.43
C ILE A 93 9.20 -5.63 -9.91
N PRO A 94 8.14 -6.33 -9.44
CA PRO A 94 6.78 -5.88 -9.65
C PRO A 94 6.57 -4.49 -9.03
N GLY A 95 5.62 -3.73 -9.55
CA GLY A 95 5.15 -2.54 -8.87
C GLY A 95 4.64 -2.85 -7.47
N LEU A 96 4.96 -2.00 -6.51
CA LEU A 96 4.50 -2.14 -5.13
C LEU A 96 2.97 -1.99 -5.08
N VAL A 97 2.34 -2.76 -4.19
CA VAL A 97 0.91 -2.73 -3.89
C VAL A 97 0.74 -2.23 -2.47
N GLY A 98 0.57 -0.92 -2.31
CA GLY A 98 0.41 -0.28 -1.01
C GLY A 98 -0.99 -0.57 -0.45
N MET A 99 -1.05 -1.18 0.74
CA MET A 99 -2.30 -1.67 1.33
C MET A 99 -2.77 -0.85 2.53
N HIS A 100 -2.01 0.17 2.94
CA HIS A 100 -2.40 1.17 3.94
C HIS A 100 -1.87 2.55 3.53
N GLU A 101 -2.58 3.15 2.58
CA GLU A 101 -2.20 4.43 2.02
C GLU A 101 -3.28 5.49 2.29
N HIS A 102 -2.91 6.77 2.20
CA HIS A 102 -3.83 7.88 2.30
C HIS A 102 -3.53 8.94 1.25
N LEU A 103 -4.56 9.68 0.82
CA LEU A 103 -4.40 10.87 -0.02
C LEU A 103 -4.44 12.17 0.82
N PHE A 104 -4.35 12.06 2.12
CA PHE A 104 -4.25 13.16 3.06
C PHE A 104 -2.95 13.06 3.88
N TYR A 105 -2.61 14.14 4.59
CA TYR A 105 -1.43 14.22 5.46
C TYR A 105 -1.74 15.08 6.70
N PRO A 106 -1.10 14.81 7.85
CA PRO A 106 -1.28 15.65 9.04
C PRO A 106 -0.89 17.11 8.75
N THR A 107 -1.76 18.03 9.11
CA THR A 107 -1.43 19.46 9.01
C THR A 107 -0.35 19.83 10.03
N PRO A 108 0.57 20.74 9.69
CA PRO A 108 1.57 21.22 10.64
C PRO A 108 0.91 21.78 11.91
N ARG A 109 1.48 21.45 13.06
CA ARG A 109 1.04 21.96 14.36
C ARG A 109 1.95 23.11 14.77
N ASP A 110 1.37 24.16 15.31
CA ASP A 110 2.09 25.36 15.78
C ASP A 110 2.61 25.22 17.22
N GLY A 111 2.71 23.98 17.73
CA GLY A 111 3.07 23.70 19.14
C GLY A 111 1.89 23.78 20.11
N SER A 112 0.67 24.04 19.61
CA SER A 112 -0.55 23.90 20.40
C SER A 112 -0.96 22.43 20.55
N ASP A 113 -1.60 22.08 21.66
CA ASP A 113 -2.22 20.76 21.90
C ASP A 113 -3.50 20.59 21.05
N GLY A 114 -3.56 21.22 19.86
CA GLY A 114 -4.70 21.18 18.96
C GLY A 114 -5.04 19.77 18.49
N LEU A 115 -6.32 19.55 18.20
CA LEU A 115 -6.80 18.29 17.63
C LEU A 115 -6.12 18.00 16.29
N PRO A 116 -5.82 16.74 15.95
CA PRO A 116 -5.23 16.40 14.68
C PRO A 116 -6.19 16.77 13.53
N LEU A 117 -5.67 17.51 12.57
CA LEU A 117 -6.34 17.83 11.32
C LEU A 117 -5.55 17.24 10.17
N TYR A 118 -6.27 16.81 9.14
CA TYR A 118 -5.68 16.20 7.95
C TYR A 118 -6.05 17.03 6.73
N GLY A 119 -5.05 17.37 5.93
CA GLY A 119 -5.21 18.08 4.67
C GLY A 119 -5.07 17.16 3.48
N GLU A 120 -5.95 17.30 2.48
CA GLU A 120 -5.89 16.51 1.25
C GLU A 120 -4.64 16.83 0.43
N MET A 121 -3.97 15.76 -0.01
CA MET A 121 -2.76 15.79 -0.84
C MET A 121 -3.06 15.26 -2.25
N ALA A 122 -4.16 15.69 -2.84
CA ALA A 122 -4.68 15.22 -4.13
C ALA A 122 -3.67 15.27 -5.28
N ASP A 123 -2.66 16.13 -5.22
CA ASP A 123 -1.62 16.28 -6.24
C ASP A 123 -0.31 15.61 -5.87
N SER A 124 0.16 15.77 -4.63
CA SER A 124 1.47 15.29 -4.21
C SER A 124 1.46 13.80 -3.89
N ALA A 125 0.49 13.29 -3.13
CA ALA A 125 0.47 11.91 -2.71
C ALA A 125 0.48 10.92 -3.89
N PRO A 126 -0.40 11.02 -4.93
CA PRO A 126 -0.37 10.07 -6.04
C PRO A 126 0.95 10.06 -6.82
N ARG A 127 1.57 11.24 -6.99
CA ARG A 127 2.85 11.34 -7.72
C ARG A 127 4.00 10.76 -6.92
N LEU A 128 4.01 10.95 -5.60
CA LEU A 128 5.04 10.43 -4.73
C LEU A 128 4.94 8.91 -4.57
N TYR A 129 3.73 8.36 -4.42
CA TYR A 129 3.52 6.91 -4.46
C TYR A 129 4.10 6.31 -5.75
N LEU A 130 3.70 6.86 -6.89
CA LEU A 130 4.20 6.36 -8.17
C LEU A 130 5.71 6.52 -8.30
N ALA A 131 6.28 7.64 -7.85
CA ALA A 131 7.73 7.86 -7.86
C ALA A 131 8.49 6.86 -6.96
N GLY A 132 7.89 6.46 -5.84
CA GLY A 132 8.42 5.45 -4.92
C GLY A 132 8.26 4.00 -5.41
N GLY A 133 7.58 3.79 -6.55
CA GLY A 133 7.39 2.45 -7.13
C GLY A 133 6.03 1.81 -6.81
N VAL A 134 5.12 2.53 -6.13
CA VAL A 134 3.76 2.04 -5.86
C VAL A 134 2.91 2.21 -7.12
N THR A 135 2.50 1.12 -7.74
CA THR A 135 1.67 1.12 -8.96
C THR A 135 0.20 0.84 -8.69
N SER A 136 -0.11 0.23 -7.56
CA SER A 136 -1.47 0.05 -7.05
C SER A 136 -1.50 0.41 -5.57
N ALA A 137 -2.56 1.08 -5.11
CA ALA A 137 -2.71 1.51 -3.72
C ALA A 137 -4.15 1.42 -3.25
N ARG A 138 -4.37 0.88 -2.05
CA ARG A 138 -5.63 0.97 -1.33
C ARG A 138 -5.53 2.14 -0.35
N THR A 139 -6.40 3.14 -0.47
CA THR A 139 -6.57 4.11 0.61
C THR A 139 -7.22 3.39 1.80
N THR A 140 -6.72 3.63 3.00
CA THR A 140 -7.19 2.87 4.17
C THR A 140 -7.93 3.80 5.12
N GLY A 141 -9.14 4.18 4.68
CA GLY A 141 -9.96 5.23 5.26
C GLY A 141 -9.72 6.57 4.56
N SER A 142 -10.79 7.33 4.37
CA SER A 142 -10.76 8.62 3.71
C SER A 142 -11.37 9.68 4.63
N VAL A 143 -10.74 10.86 4.68
CA VAL A 143 -11.32 12.03 5.34
C VAL A 143 -12.17 12.85 4.36
N GLU A 144 -11.85 12.80 3.07
CA GLU A 144 -12.56 13.47 1.98
C GLU A 144 -12.86 12.49 0.83
N PRO A 145 -13.77 11.51 1.02
CA PRO A 145 -13.92 10.39 0.08
C PRO A 145 -14.37 10.80 -1.33
N TYR A 146 -15.07 11.93 -1.49
CA TYR A 146 -15.39 12.46 -2.83
C TYR A 146 -14.15 12.99 -3.55
N THR A 147 -13.20 13.58 -2.81
CA THR A 147 -11.92 14.00 -3.35
C THR A 147 -11.12 12.80 -3.82
N ASP A 148 -11.02 11.75 -2.99
CA ASP A 148 -10.32 10.51 -3.32
C ASP A 148 -10.90 9.84 -4.58
N LEU A 149 -12.23 9.71 -4.67
CA LEU A 149 -12.92 9.20 -5.86
C LEU A 149 -12.66 10.07 -7.10
N SER A 150 -12.59 11.38 -6.94
CA SER A 150 -12.27 12.30 -8.03
C SER A 150 -10.83 12.14 -8.50
N VAL A 151 -9.88 12.02 -7.57
CA VAL A 151 -8.46 11.75 -7.87
C VAL A 151 -8.32 10.42 -8.61
N LYS A 152 -8.98 9.34 -8.12
CA LYS A 152 -9.03 8.05 -8.81
C LYS A 152 -9.50 8.21 -10.26
N LYS A 153 -10.62 8.90 -10.49
CA LYS A 153 -11.17 9.13 -11.82
C LYS A 153 -10.18 9.86 -12.74
N LEU A 154 -9.48 10.88 -12.22
CA LEU A 154 -8.47 11.61 -12.99
C LEU A 154 -7.28 10.72 -13.37
N ILE A 155 -6.86 9.82 -12.49
CA ILE A 155 -5.79 8.87 -12.75
C ILE A 155 -6.25 7.82 -13.78
N ASP A 156 -7.42 7.22 -13.59
CA ASP A 156 -7.97 6.19 -14.48
C ASP A 156 -8.19 6.70 -15.90
N THR A 157 -8.48 8.00 -16.06
CA THR A 157 -8.66 8.65 -17.37
C THR A 157 -7.38 9.28 -17.95
N GLY A 158 -6.22 9.07 -17.29
CA GLY A 158 -4.93 9.60 -17.76
C GLY A 158 -4.78 11.12 -17.65
N GLN A 159 -5.60 11.79 -16.84
CA GLN A 159 -5.53 13.22 -16.59
C GLN A 159 -4.57 13.59 -15.45
N LYS A 160 -4.19 12.61 -14.64
CA LYS A 160 -3.26 12.77 -13.51
C LYS A 160 -2.35 11.53 -13.41
N PRO A 161 -1.02 11.68 -13.15
CA PRO A 161 -0.17 10.55 -12.83
C PRO A 161 -0.44 10.07 -11.41
N GLY A 162 -0.39 8.76 -11.20
CA GLY A 162 -0.58 8.12 -9.89
C GLY A 162 -0.76 6.61 -10.03
N PRO A 163 -0.76 5.87 -8.92
CA PRO A 163 -1.06 4.45 -8.91
C PRO A 163 -2.52 4.18 -9.27
N LYS A 164 -2.84 2.93 -9.59
CA LYS A 164 -4.22 2.46 -9.60
C LYS A 164 -4.76 2.52 -8.18
N LEU A 165 -5.86 3.25 -7.96
CA LEU A 165 -6.41 3.47 -6.63
C LEU A 165 -7.61 2.57 -6.34
N HIS A 166 -7.60 1.94 -5.18
CA HIS A 166 -8.71 1.27 -4.53
C HIS A 166 -9.17 2.15 -3.37
N ILE A 167 -10.30 2.84 -3.54
CA ILE A 167 -10.75 3.83 -2.57
C ILE A 167 -11.55 3.16 -1.46
N THR A 168 -11.07 3.31 -0.22
CA THR A 168 -11.83 2.97 0.98
C THR A 168 -12.75 4.14 1.33
N GLY A 169 -13.97 3.83 1.76
CA GLY A 169 -14.94 4.83 2.21
C GLY A 169 -14.44 5.65 3.42
N PRO A 170 -15.26 6.57 3.92
CA PRO A 170 -14.94 7.30 5.15
C PRO A 170 -14.78 6.33 6.32
N TYR A 171 -14.07 6.78 7.34
CA TYR A 171 -13.93 6.01 8.57
C TYR A 171 -15.29 5.68 9.20
N ILE A 172 -15.49 4.43 9.60
CA ILE A 172 -16.67 3.98 10.35
C ILE A 172 -16.30 3.94 11.83
N GLY A 173 -16.70 4.96 12.57
CA GLY A 173 -16.21 5.27 13.91
C GLY A 173 -15.17 6.39 13.89
N ASP A 174 -14.80 6.86 15.06
CA ASP A 174 -13.93 8.03 15.23
C ASP A 174 -12.60 7.71 15.93
N LEU A 175 -11.76 8.70 16.08
CA LEU A 175 -10.52 8.70 16.86
C LEU A 175 -10.81 9.14 18.30
N LEU A 176 -11.75 8.50 18.97
CA LEU A 176 -12.13 8.82 20.37
C LEU A 176 -12.43 10.31 20.60
N GLY A 177 -13.04 10.96 19.59
CA GLY A 177 -13.35 12.39 19.61
C GLY A 177 -12.15 13.32 19.37
N LEU A 178 -10.97 12.78 19.07
CA LEU A 178 -9.75 13.59 18.88
C LEU A 178 -9.60 14.17 17.48
N ALA A 179 -10.30 13.64 16.48
CA ALA A 179 -10.23 14.13 15.09
C ALA A 179 -11.61 14.64 14.64
N PRO A 180 -11.80 15.97 14.54
CA PRO A 180 -13.12 16.55 14.25
C PRO A 180 -13.63 16.26 12.83
N GLN A 181 -12.78 15.76 11.93
CA GLN A 181 -13.13 15.36 10.59
C GLN A 181 -13.74 13.95 10.52
N LEU A 182 -13.67 13.17 11.60
CA LEU A 182 -14.20 11.83 11.67
C LEU A 182 -15.56 11.83 12.37
N HIS A 183 -16.46 10.99 11.88
CA HIS A 183 -17.84 10.93 12.34
C HIS A 183 -18.01 9.87 13.43
N THR A 184 -18.58 10.28 14.58
CA THR A 184 -19.00 9.36 15.64
C THR A 184 -20.34 8.76 15.28
N LEU A 185 -20.44 7.44 15.25
CA LEU A 185 -21.69 6.73 14.92
C LEU A 185 -22.75 6.91 16.01
N ALA A 186 -23.99 7.07 15.59
CA ALA A 186 -25.14 7.04 16.48
C ALA A 186 -25.61 5.62 16.83
N GLY A 187 -25.11 4.60 16.11
CA GLY A 187 -25.40 3.20 16.37
C GLY A 187 -25.33 2.30 15.14
N PRO A 188 -25.70 1.02 15.30
CA PRO A 188 -25.53 0.01 14.23
C PRO A 188 -26.30 0.33 12.94
N GLU A 189 -27.48 0.89 13.03
CA GLU A 189 -28.28 1.25 11.85
C GLU A 189 -27.55 2.26 10.97
N GLU A 190 -26.95 3.28 11.58
CA GLU A 190 -26.16 4.28 10.86
C GLU A 190 -24.93 3.68 10.21
N ALA A 191 -24.24 2.74 10.86
CA ALA A 191 -23.11 2.02 10.29
C ALA A 191 -23.50 1.31 8.98
N GLY A 192 -24.65 0.64 8.95
CA GLY A 192 -25.20 0.01 7.76
C GLY A 192 -25.54 1.00 6.65
N LEU A 193 -26.23 2.09 6.98
CA LEU A 193 -26.59 3.15 6.02
C LEU A 193 -25.36 3.82 5.39
N LEU A 194 -24.32 4.05 6.19
CA LEU A 194 -23.06 4.62 5.73
C LEU A 194 -22.37 3.69 4.72
N VAL A 195 -22.28 2.40 5.05
CA VAL A 195 -21.73 1.39 4.12
C VAL A 195 -22.54 1.34 2.82
N ASP A 196 -23.86 1.32 2.91
CA ASP A 196 -24.76 1.25 1.75
C ASP A 196 -24.59 2.45 0.81
N TYR A 197 -24.53 3.63 1.39
CA TYR A 197 -24.38 4.88 0.65
C TYR A 197 -23.02 4.92 -0.10
N TRP A 198 -21.93 4.65 0.60
CA TRP A 198 -20.61 4.78 -0.01
C TRP A 198 -20.29 3.66 -0.98
N ALA A 199 -20.80 2.45 -0.75
CA ALA A 199 -20.73 1.36 -1.73
C ALA A 199 -21.42 1.76 -3.05
N ALA A 200 -22.61 2.38 -2.96
CA ALA A 200 -23.32 2.89 -4.14
C ALA A 200 -22.60 4.06 -4.82
N THR A 201 -21.76 4.81 -4.08
CA THR A 201 -20.96 5.92 -4.60
C THR A 201 -19.68 5.45 -5.32
N GLY A 202 -19.25 4.19 -5.10
CA GLY A 202 -18.16 3.56 -5.86
C GLY A 202 -16.86 3.37 -5.08
N VAL A 203 -16.90 3.40 -3.74
CA VAL A 203 -15.76 2.94 -2.94
C VAL A 203 -15.61 1.42 -3.06
N THR A 204 -14.41 0.92 -2.84
CA THR A 204 -14.04 -0.50 -3.05
C THR A 204 -13.83 -1.28 -1.76
N SER A 205 -13.81 -0.60 -0.62
CA SER A 205 -13.65 -1.19 0.72
C SER A 205 -14.09 -0.23 1.82
N PHE A 206 -14.06 -0.68 3.06
CA PHE A 206 -14.39 0.10 4.25
C PHE A 206 -13.33 -0.05 5.33
N LYS A 207 -13.24 0.94 6.25
CA LYS A 207 -12.40 0.90 7.44
C LYS A 207 -13.20 1.22 8.70
N ALA A 208 -13.26 0.25 9.61
CA ALA A 208 -13.69 0.45 10.99
C ALA A 208 -12.58 1.13 11.79
N TYR A 209 -12.95 2.01 12.73
CA TYR A 209 -11.97 2.78 13.48
C TYR A 209 -12.15 2.62 15.00
N MET A 210 -11.26 3.24 15.77
CA MET A 210 -10.97 2.92 17.18
C MET A 210 -12.19 2.85 18.10
N SER A 211 -13.20 3.73 17.92
CA SER A 211 -14.37 3.82 18.79
C SER A 211 -15.53 2.89 18.42
N ILE A 212 -15.44 2.18 17.29
CA ILE A 212 -16.53 1.32 16.81
C ILE A 212 -16.85 0.23 17.83
N LYS A 213 -18.14 0.00 18.08
CA LYS A 213 -18.61 -1.05 18.98
C LYS A 213 -18.89 -2.35 18.23
N SER A 214 -18.91 -3.47 18.93
CA SER A 214 -19.14 -4.80 18.36
C SER A 214 -20.40 -4.89 17.50
N ALA A 215 -21.52 -4.31 17.97
CA ALA A 215 -22.79 -4.31 17.23
C ALA A 215 -22.72 -3.46 15.94
N GLU A 216 -22.02 -2.33 15.98
CA GLU A 216 -21.80 -1.45 14.84
C GLU A 216 -20.88 -2.13 13.81
N LEU A 217 -19.76 -2.73 14.27
CA LEU A 217 -18.84 -3.47 13.43
C LEU A 217 -19.51 -4.65 12.73
N LYS A 218 -20.33 -5.42 13.46
CA LYS A 218 -21.10 -6.53 12.88
C LYS A 218 -21.97 -6.07 11.71
N VAL A 219 -22.77 -5.02 11.91
CA VAL A 219 -23.66 -4.50 10.85
C VAL A 219 -22.84 -3.94 9.67
N ALA A 220 -21.75 -3.23 9.94
CA ALA A 220 -20.87 -2.75 8.87
C ALA A 220 -20.28 -3.89 8.03
N ILE A 221 -19.81 -4.97 8.66
CA ILE A 221 -19.31 -6.19 7.98
C ILE A 221 -20.40 -6.82 7.12
N GLU A 222 -21.60 -7.06 7.70
CA GLU A 222 -22.72 -7.69 7.00
C GLU A 222 -23.12 -6.88 5.75
N HIS A 223 -23.21 -5.55 5.85
CA HIS A 223 -23.54 -4.66 4.73
C HIS A 223 -22.45 -4.60 3.67
N ALA A 224 -21.16 -4.58 4.07
CA ALA A 224 -20.03 -4.62 3.15
C ALA A 224 -20.00 -5.94 2.37
N HIS A 225 -20.09 -7.07 3.07
CA HIS A 225 -20.06 -8.41 2.46
C HIS A 225 -21.28 -8.66 1.56
N ALA A 226 -22.45 -8.15 1.89
CA ALA A 226 -23.64 -8.24 1.03
C ALA A 226 -23.43 -7.54 -0.34
N ARG A 227 -22.43 -6.67 -0.45
CA ARG A 227 -22.02 -5.99 -1.68
C ARG A 227 -20.74 -6.54 -2.31
N GLY A 228 -20.19 -7.62 -1.74
CA GLY A 228 -18.93 -8.19 -2.18
C GLY A 228 -17.71 -7.30 -1.88
N LEU A 229 -17.83 -6.37 -0.93
CA LEU A 229 -16.76 -5.47 -0.51
C LEU A 229 -16.15 -5.93 0.81
N LYS A 230 -14.87 -5.61 1.00
CA LYS A 230 -14.11 -5.95 2.21
C LYS A 230 -14.12 -4.80 3.21
N ILE A 231 -13.94 -5.17 4.48
CA ILE A 231 -13.81 -4.21 5.57
C ILE A 231 -12.54 -4.50 6.37
N THR A 232 -11.79 -3.45 6.66
CA THR A 232 -10.61 -3.51 7.53
C THR A 232 -10.85 -2.76 8.83
N GLY A 233 -9.94 -2.87 9.80
CA GLY A 233 -10.07 -2.16 11.07
C GLY A 233 -8.75 -1.75 11.72
N HIS A 234 -8.67 -0.47 12.11
CA HIS A 234 -7.79 -0.02 13.18
C HIS A 234 -8.62 -0.02 14.46
N LEU A 235 -8.62 -1.14 15.16
CA LEU A 235 -9.55 -1.40 16.25
C LEU A 235 -8.91 -1.09 17.61
N CYS A 236 -9.76 -0.68 18.56
CA CYS A 236 -9.38 -0.52 19.96
C CYS A 236 -10.54 -0.93 20.88
N ALA A 237 -11.75 -0.43 20.65
CA ALA A 237 -12.91 -0.80 21.46
C ALA A 237 -13.29 -2.28 21.30
N VAL A 238 -13.08 -2.85 20.10
CA VAL A 238 -13.25 -4.28 19.78
C VAL A 238 -11.88 -4.93 19.66
N GLY A 239 -11.68 -6.11 20.26
CA GLY A 239 -10.44 -6.89 20.16
C GLY A 239 -10.33 -7.67 18.85
N PHE A 240 -9.13 -8.11 18.52
CA PHE A 240 -8.84 -8.78 17.24
C PHE A 240 -9.57 -10.11 17.07
N ARG A 241 -9.61 -10.96 18.10
CA ARG A 241 -10.34 -12.25 18.04
C ARG A 241 -11.85 -12.06 17.91
N GLU A 242 -12.39 -11.04 18.59
CA GLU A 242 -13.80 -10.69 18.45
C GLU A 242 -14.12 -10.22 17.03
N ALA A 243 -13.32 -9.32 16.48
CA ALA A 243 -13.47 -8.84 15.11
C ALA A 243 -13.35 -9.98 14.08
N ALA A 244 -12.41 -10.91 14.27
CA ALA A 244 -12.28 -12.10 13.44
C ALA A 244 -13.53 -12.98 13.49
N ALA A 245 -14.09 -13.20 14.68
CA ALA A 245 -15.33 -13.95 14.85
C ALA A 245 -16.54 -13.25 14.21
N LEU A 246 -16.55 -11.91 14.12
CA LEU A 246 -17.57 -11.13 13.41
C LEU A 246 -17.38 -11.15 11.88
N GLY A 247 -16.20 -11.59 11.38
CA GLY A 247 -15.94 -11.75 9.96
C GLY A 247 -15.17 -10.60 9.30
N ILE A 248 -14.38 -9.83 10.06
CA ILE A 248 -13.53 -8.79 9.47
C ILE A 248 -12.50 -9.40 8.51
N ASP A 249 -12.20 -8.70 7.39
CA ASP A 249 -11.30 -9.23 6.37
C ASP A 249 -9.82 -8.91 6.63
N ASN A 250 -9.55 -7.79 7.30
CA ASN A 250 -8.18 -7.32 7.51
C ASN A 250 -8.07 -6.47 8.78
N LEU A 251 -6.93 -6.57 9.45
CA LEU A 251 -6.58 -5.77 10.62
C LEU A 251 -5.36 -4.91 10.30
N GLU A 252 -5.44 -3.64 10.64
CA GLU A 252 -4.40 -2.67 10.37
C GLU A 252 -3.41 -2.61 11.54
N HIS A 253 -2.14 -2.35 11.25
CA HIS A 253 -1.05 -2.08 12.19
C HIS A 253 -0.55 -3.29 13.01
N GLY A 254 -1.30 -4.39 13.07
CA GLY A 254 -0.94 -5.56 13.85
C GLY A 254 -1.21 -5.42 15.36
N ILE A 255 -0.49 -6.21 16.17
CA ILE A 255 -0.81 -6.41 17.60
C ILE A 255 -0.62 -5.15 18.44
N VAL A 256 0.17 -4.20 17.99
CA VAL A 256 0.47 -2.96 18.76
C VAL A 256 -0.78 -2.11 19.03
N VAL A 257 -1.82 -2.24 18.21
CA VAL A 257 -3.09 -1.53 18.41
C VAL A 257 -4.17 -2.40 19.05
N ASP A 258 -3.91 -3.69 19.24
CA ASP A 258 -4.87 -4.61 19.87
C ASP A 258 -4.90 -4.42 21.39
N THR A 259 -6.08 -4.25 21.93
CA THR A 259 -6.30 -4.01 23.36
C THR A 259 -6.86 -5.21 24.10
N GLU A 260 -7.04 -6.37 23.44
CA GLU A 260 -7.71 -7.54 24.04
C GLU A 260 -6.92 -8.16 25.19
N PHE A 261 -5.59 -7.94 25.24
CA PHE A 261 -4.72 -8.46 26.28
C PHE A 261 -4.70 -7.60 27.55
N TYR A 262 -5.29 -6.41 27.55
CA TYR A 262 -5.35 -5.55 28.70
C TYR A 262 -6.34 -6.14 29.75
N PRO A 263 -5.88 -6.45 30.99
CA PRO A 263 -6.69 -7.19 31.96
C PRO A 263 -8.01 -6.49 32.36
N ASP A 264 -8.00 -5.16 32.36
CA ASP A 264 -9.15 -4.35 32.76
C ASP A 264 -10.00 -3.87 31.57
N LYS A 265 -9.76 -4.44 30.37
CA LYS A 265 -10.56 -4.11 29.17
C LYS A 265 -12.03 -4.40 29.39
N LYS A 266 -12.85 -3.39 29.13
CA LYS A 266 -14.31 -3.50 29.14
C LYS A 266 -14.82 -3.68 27.69
N PRO A 267 -15.90 -4.44 27.49
CA PRO A 267 -16.53 -4.55 26.17
C PRO A 267 -16.87 -3.17 25.60
N ASP A 268 -16.60 -2.97 24.32
CA ASP A 268 -16.90 -1.76 23.57
C ASP A 268 -16.26 -0.47 24.13
N VAL A 269 -15.17 -0.60 24.89
CA VAL A 269 -14.42 0.53 25.42
C VAL A 269 -12.96 0.44 24.97
N CYS A 270 -12.43 1.53 24.45
CA CYS A 270 -11.02 1.64 24.07
C CYS A 270 -10.18 2.19 25.23
N PRO A 271 -9.31 1.38 25.87
CA PRO A 271 -8.38 1.80 26.92
C PRO A 271 -7.00 2.16 26.30
N ALA A 272 -6.95 2.94 25.22
CA ALA A 272 -5.78 3.04 24.36
C ALA A 272 -4.45 3.25 25.10
N HIS A 273 -4.37 4.20 26.01
CA HIS A 273 -3.12 4.54 26.70
C HIS A 273 -2.70 3.43 27.70
N GLU A 274 -3.62 2.98 28.53
CA GLU A 274 -3.37 1.96 29.53
C GLU A 274 -3.05 0.62 28.89
N ALA A 275 -3.73 0.27 27.79
CA ALA A 275 -3.48 -0.96 27.05
C ALA A 275 -2.09 -0.97 26.41
N ASN A 276 -1.63 0.15 25.84
CA ASN A 276 -0.30 0.24 25.23
C ASN A 276 0.81 0.07 26.27
N GLU A 277 0.68 0.69 27.44
CA GLU A 277 1.65 0.48 28.53
C GLU A 277 1.69 -0.97 29.01
N ASP A 278 0.52 -1.59 29.18
CA ASP A 278 0.43 -2.99 29.60
C ASP A 278 0.99 -3.93 28.52
N PHE A 279 0.65 -3.70 27.24
CA PHE A 279 1.18 -4.45 26.12
C PHE A 279 2.71 -4.44 26.11
N ALA A 280 3.31 -3.25 26.19
CA ALA A 280 4.75 -3.12 26.17
C ALA A 280 5.44 -3.84 27.34
N LYS A 281 4.81 -3.87 28.53
CA LYS A 281 5.37 -4.48 29.73
C LYS A 281 5.09 -5.98 29.86
N ASN A 282 3.87 -6.42 29.55
CA ASN A 282 3.34 -7.70 30.03
C ASN A 282 3.01 -8.70 28.91
N VAL A 283 2.75 -8.26 27.68
CA VAL A 283 2.39 -9.18 26.59
C VAL A 283 3.63 -9.83 25.98
N ALA A 284 3.72 -11.14 26.07
CA ALA A 284 4.79 -11.94 25.43
C ALA A 284 4.32 -12.45 24.06
N ILE A 285 5.02 -12.08 23.00
CA ILE A 285 4.65 -12.46 21.61
C ILE A 285 4.74 -13.98 21.39
N ASP A 286 5.67 -14.64 22.07
CA ASP A 286 5.80 -16.10 22.04
C ASP A 286 4.91 -16.82 23.09
N GLY A 287 4.08 -16.07 23.82
CA GLY A 287 3.12 -16.57 24.80
C GLY A 287 1.95 -17.34 24.17
N ALA A 288 1.30 -18.18 24.98
CA ALA A 288 0.16 -18.99 24.51
C ALA A 288 -0.99 -18.13 24.01
N ALA A 289 -1.32 -17.03 24.69
CA ALA A 289 -2.44 -16.15 24.34
C ALA A 289 -2.27 -15.52 22.93
N VAL A 290 -1.06 -15.02 22.62
CA VAL A 290 -0.77 -14.44 21.29
C VAL A 290 -0.75 -15.53 20.22
N LYS A 291 -0.20 -16.71 20.52
CA LYS A 291 -0.24 -17.86 19.59
C LYS A 291 -1.67 -18.30 19.28
N ASP A 292 -2.54 -18.30 20.28
CA ASP A 292 -3.95 -18.65 20.11
C ASP A 292 -4.66 -17.59 19.25
N MET A 293 -4.41 -16.29 19.47
CA MET A 293 -4.93 -15.21 18.63
C MET A 293 -4.45 -15.37 17.18
N ILE A 294 -3.15 -15.57 16.95
CA ILE A 294 -2.59 -15.78 15.60
C ILE A 294 -3.30 -16.97 14.92
N ARG A 295 -3.47 -18.09 15.63
CA ARG A 295 -4.20 -19.25 15.08
C ARG A 295 -5.62 -18.90 14.72
N ASP A 296 -6.33 -18.13 15.55
CA ASP A 296 -7.71 -17.72 15.30
C ASP A 296 -7.79 -16.79 14.08
N LEU A 297 -6.90 -15.80 13.94
CA LEU A 297 -6.82 -14.92 12.78
C LEU A 297 -6.58 -15.72 11.48
N VAL A 298 -5.61 -16.65 11.50
CA VAL A 298 -5.32 -17.50 10.34
C VAL A 298 -6.50 -18.40 9.99
N ALA A 299 -7.17 -18.99 10.99
CA ALA A 299 -8.34 -19.85 10.78
C ALA A 299 -9.55 -19.09 10.18
N HIS A 300 -9.70 -17.80 10.49
CA HIS A 300 -10.72 -16.92 9.92
C HIS A 300 -10.28 -16.21 8.64
N HIS A 301 -9.08 -16.51 8.11
CA HIS A 301 -8.51 -15.86 6.92
C HIS A 301 -8.39 -14.33 7.03
N VAL A 302 -8.20 -13.81 8.22
CA VAL A 302 -7.99 -12.39 8.46
C VAL A 302 -6.57 -12.02 8.07
N ALA A 303 -6.43 -11.07 7.15
CA ALA A 303 -5.12 -10.50 6.80
C ALA A 303 -4.68 -9.48 7.86
N VAL A 304 -3.38 -9.20 7.91
CA VAL A 304 -2.81 -8.11 8.73
C VAL A 304 -2.01 -7.19 7.82
N THR A 305 -2.15 -5.87 7.99
CA THR A 305 -1.35 -4.89 7.25
C THR A 305 -0.26 -4.32 8.14
N SER A 306 0.99 -4.58 7.78
CA SER A 306 2.18 -3.95 8.35
C SER A 306 2.22 -2.46 8.03
N THR A 307 2.48 -1.62 9.04
CA THR A 307 2.71 -0.19 8.90
C THR A 307 3.88 0.26 9.79
N LEU A 308 4.94 -0.53 9.80
CA LEU A 308 6.10 -0.29 10.69
C LEU A 308 6.70 1.11 10.53
N ALA A 309 6.56 1.72 9.33
CA ALA A 309 7.10 3.06 9.05
C ALA A 309 6.48 4.14 9.95
N VAL A 310 5.16 4.11 10.19
CA VAL A 310 4.52 5.10 11.08
C VAL A 310 4.91 4.86 12.54
N PHE A 311 4.98 3.60 12.99
CA PHE A 311 5.36 3.29 14.37
C PHE A 311 6.83 3.58 14.65
N GLU A 312 7.70 3.49 13.66
CA GLU A 312 9.10 3.89 13.82
C GLU A 312 9.22 5.36 14.22
N THR A 313 8.34 6.25 13.74
CA THR A 313 8.39 7.68 14.06
C THR A 313 8.11 8.01 15.53
N PHE A 314 7.50 7.10 16.27
CA PHE A 314 7.25 7.26 17.72
C PHE A 314 8.47 6.89 18.56
N VAL A 315 9.42 6.18 17.99
CA VAL A 315 10.62 5.71 18.69
C VAL A 315 11.66 6.84 18.77
N PRO A 316 12.20 7.16 19.96
CA PRO A 316 13.23 8.17 20.09
C PRO A 316 14.40 7.97 19.13
N ASN A 317 14.77 9.04 18.43
CA ASN A 317 15.88 9.06 17.44
C ASN A 317 15.72 8.15 16.22
N ARG A 318 14.50 7.73 15.89
CA ARG A 318 14.18 6.96 14.68
C ARG A 318 13.10 7.66 13.84
N PRO A 319 13.10 7.43 12.49
CA PRO A 319 14.22 6.90 11.70
C PRO A 319 15.45 7.82 11.78
N ARG A 320 16.61 7.41 11.25
CA ARG A 320 17.79 8.29 11.20
C ARG A 320 17.53 9.40 10.18
N LEU A 321 17.86 10.65 10.50
CA LEU A 321 17.63 11.81 9.59
C LEU A 321 18.26 11.64 8.22
N ALA A 322 19.37 10.91 8.11
CA ALA A 322 20.00 10.62 6.82
C ALA A 322 19.08 9.80 5.88
N LYS A 323 18.23 8.93 6.43
CA LYS A 323 17.25 8.18 5.67
C LYS A 323 16.06 9.03 5.20
N GLU A 324 15.83 10.18 5.83
CA GLU A 324 14.74 11.09 5.53
C GLU A 324 15.12 12.22 4.55
N ALA A 325 16.37 12.28 4.08
CA ALA A 325 16.86 13.36 3.24
C ALA A 325 16.04 13.54 1.93
N ALA A 326 15.53 12.46 1.38
CA ALA A 326 14.67 12.50 0.18
C ALA A 326 13.23 12.92 0.55
N ALA A 327 12.66 12.36 1.61
CA ALA A 327 11.34 12.71 2.13
C ALA A 327 11.26 14.19 2.55
N GLN A 328 12.33 14.74 3.16
CA GLN A 328 12.44 16.15 3.50
C GLN A 328 12.14 17.07 2.31
N LYS A 329 12.63 16.72 1.12
CA LYS A 329 12.42 17.55 -0.08
C LYS A 329 10.95 17.61 -0.52
N ALA A 330 10.17 16.61 -0.20
CA ALA A 330 8.74 16.57 -0.52
C ALA A 330 7.91 17.39 0.48
N LEU A 331 8.34 17.48 1.74
CA LEU A 331 7.65 18.22 2.81
C LEU A 331 7.74 19.72 2.60
N SER A 332 6.66 20.44 2.93
CA SER A 332 6.71 21.88 3.05
C SER A 332 7.64 22.30 4.18
N PRO A 333 8.20 23.52 4.16
CA PRO A 333 9.02 24.02 5.28
C PRO A 333 8.31 23.94 6.63
N GLU A 334 7.02 24.22 6.66
CA GLU A 334 6.17 24.18 7.85
C GLU A 334 5.99 22.74 8.34
N ALA A 335 5.67 21.81 7.44
CA ALA A 335 5.51 20.40 7.78
C ALA A 335 6.82 19.80 8.29
N TRP A 336 7.95 20.13 7.63
CA TRP A 336 9.27 19.69 8.08
C TRP A 336 9.62 20.25 9.46
N SER A 337 9.39 21.54 9.68
CA SER A 337 9.64 22.18 10.98
C SER A 337 8.79 21.57 12.10
N SER A 338 7.49 21.35 11.85
CA SER A 338 6.56 20.69 12.79
C SER A 338 7.03 19.29 13.13
N TYR A 339 7.42 18.51 12.12
CA TYR A 339 7.94 17.15 12.31
C TYR A 339 9.23 17.13 13.16
N LEU A 340 10.18 18.04 12.90
CA LEU A 340 11.41 18.13 13.69
C LEU A 340 11.16 18.51 15.14
N GLN A 341 10.20 19.41 15.40
CA GLN A 341 9.80 19.78 16.77
C GLN A 341 9.22 18.58 17.51
N THR A 342 8.33 17.82 16.85
CA THR A 342 7.76 16.60 17.43
C THR A 342 8.84 15.54 17.70
N ARG A 343 9.77 15.35 16.77
CA ARG A 343 10.91 14.42 16.98
C ARG A 343 11.77 14.85 18.18
N ALA A 344 12.05 16.14 18.32
CA ALA A 344 12.82 16.64 19.46
C ALA A 344 12.08 16.38 20.79
N ALA A 345 10.78 16.61 20.85
CA ALA A 345 9.96 16.31 22.03
C ALA A 345 9.92 14.81 22.35
N ILE A 346 9.84 13.95 21.36
CA ILE A 346 9.91 12.47 21.54
C ILE A 346 11.29 12.07 22.07
N ALA A 347 12.37 12.64 21.51
CA ALA A 347 13.73 12.36 21.97
C ALA A 347 13.99 12.85 23.38
N GLU A 348 13.46 14.03 23.75
CA GLU A 348 13.55 14.59 25.12
C GLU A 348 12.81 13.72 26.15
N LYS A 349 11.58 13.30 25.84
CA LYS A 349 10.82 12.38 26.69
C LYS A 349 11.48 11.01 26.81
N ASN A 350 12.19 10.59 25.77
CA ASN A 350 12.95 9.34 25.69
C ASN A 350 12.20 8.14 26.27
N ASN A 351 10.91 7.98 25.93
CA ASN A 351 10.09 6.88 26.41
C ASN A 351 10.53 5.55 25.76
N PRO A 352 11.07 4.59 26.52
CA PRO A 352 11.56 3.33 25.95
C PRO A 352 10.44 2.40 25.49
N LEU A 353 9.19 2.62 25.90
CA LEU A 353 8.06 1.74 25.57
C LEU A 353 7.82 1.65 24.07
N TYR A 354 7.94 2.75 23.33
CA TYR A 354 7.74 2.75 21.89
C TYR A 354 8.74 1.87 21.12
N ALA A 355 9.99 1.79 21.60
CA ALA A 355 10.97 0.87 21.04
C ALA A 355 10.61 -0.60 21.31
N VAL A 356 10.05 -0.88 22.48
CA VAL A 356 9.57 -2.23 22.85
C VAL A 356 8.33 -2.59 22.01
N GLU A 357 7.39 -1.67 21.84
CA GLU A 357 6.20 -1.85 21.01
C GLU A 357 6.58 -2.17 19.56
N LEU A 358 7.47 -1.39 18.95
CA LEU A 358 7.96 -1.64 17.59
C LEU A 358 8.63 -3.02 17.46
N GLN A 359 9.45 -3.42 18.44
CA GLN A 359 10.08 -4.76 18.43
C GLN A 359 9.05 -5.88 18.55
N LYS A 360 8.04 -5.71 19.41
CA LYS A 360 6.97 -6.70 19.58
C LYS A 360 6.11 -6.81 18.34
N GLU A 361 5.82 -5.69 17.67
CA GLU A 361 5.12 -5.70 16.38
C GLU A 361 5.90 -6.49 15.33
N MET A 362 7.19 -6.21 15.16
CA MET A 362 8.07 -6.96 14.26
C MET A 362 8.08 -8.48 14.59
N GLN A 363 8.10 -8.84 15.86
CA GLN A 363 8.03 -10.24 16.28
C GLN A 363 6.68 -10.88 15.97
N PHE A 364 5.59 -10.13 16.17
CA PHE A 364 4.24 -10.58 15.85
C PHE A 364 4.06 -10.83 14.36
N GLU A 365 4.45 -9.89 13.49
CA GLU A 365 4.38 -10.03 12.04
C GLU A 365 5.13 -11.28 11.56
N ARG A 366 6.32 -11.52 12.10
CA ARG A 366 7.10 -12.74 11.84
C ARG A 366 6.36 -14.01 12.29
N ALA A 367 5.78 -14.00 13.46
CA ALA A 367 5.05 -15.16 14.01
C ALA A 367 3.78 -15.42 13.21
N PHE A 368 3.07 -14.37 12.81
CA PHE A 368 1.85 -14.42 11.99
C PHE A 368 2.12 -15.05 10.61
N VAL A 369 3.13 -14.57 9.88
CA VAL A 369 3.51 -15.14 8.58
C VAL A 369 3.98 -16.59 8.74
N LYS A 370 4.76 -16.88 9.77
CA LYS A 370 5.20 -18.27 10.05
C LYS A 370 4.04 -19.23 10.31
N ALA A 371 2.94 -18.74 10.84
CA ALA A 371 1.71 -19.51 11.07
C ALA A 371 0.83 -19.64 9.81
N GLY A 372 1.22 -19.04 8.68
CA GLY A 372 0.47 -19.04 7.41
C GLY A 372 -0.46 -17.84 7.24
N GLY A 373 -0.33 -16.80 8.06
CA GLY A 373 -1.10 -15.55 7.94
C GLY A 373 -0.68 -14.72 6.73
N LEU A 374 -1.64 -14.03 6.12
CA LEU A 374 -1.42 -13.13 4.98
C LEU A 374 -1.04 -11.74 5.50
N LEU A 375 0.25 -11.43 5.48
CA LEU A 375 0.77 -10.10 5.81
C LEU A 375 0.78 -9.22 4.56
N LEU A 376 0.27 -7.99 4.69
CA LEU A 376 0.25 -6.95 3.67
C LEU A 376 1.21 -5.82 4.09
N ALA A 377 1.56 -4.92 3.18
CA ALA A 377 2.42 -3.77 3.48
C ALA A 377 1.76 -2.46 3.09
N GLY A 378 1.94 -1.43 3.92
CA GLY A 378 1.56 -0.05 3.67
C GLY A 378 2.39 0.91 4.50
N CYS A 379 2.39 2.19 4.18
CA CYS A 379 3.25 3.15 4.88
C CYS A 379 2.52 3.95 5.96
N ASP A 380 1.21 4.15 5.82
CA ASP A 380 0.40 4.99 6.70
C ASP A 380 0.99 6.40 6.90
N PRO A 381 0.89 7.30 5.91
CA PRO A 381 1.50 8.63 5.94
C PRO A 381 0.73 9.57 6.86
N THR A 382 0.63 9.21 8.13
CA THR A 382 -0.12 9.90 9.18
C THR A 382 0.73 10.09 10.45
N GLY A 383 0.18 9.82 11.62
CA GLY A 383 0.85 9.95 12.91
C GLY A 383 1.27 11.40 13.20
N TYR A 384 2.54 11.57 13.52
CA TYR A 384 3.12 12.90 13.80
C TYR A 384 3.77 13.54 12.57
N GLY A 385 3.59 12.98 11.39
CA GLY A 385 4.31 13.34 10.17
C GLY A 385 5.63 12.57 10.02
N GLY A 386 6.36 12.88 8.94
CA GLY A 386 7.64 12.21 8.63
C GLY A 386 7.51 10.98 7.74
N VAL A 387 6.40 10.28 7.77
CA VAL A 387 6.09 9.23 6.78
C VAL A 387 5.49 9.89 5.55
N VAL A 388 6.24 9.88 4.46
CA VAL A 388 5.84 10.53 3.21
C VAL A 388 5.51 9.46 2.16
N PRO A 389 4.40 9.61 1.41
CA PRO A 389 4.02 8.68 0.35
C PRO A 389 5.20 8.27 -0.55
N GLY A 390 5.31 7.01 -0.90
CA GLY A 390 6.40 6.44 -1.68
C GLY A 390 7.67 6.17 -0.87
N TYR A 391 8.18 7.16 -0.16
CA TYR A 391 9.36 6.98 0.72
C TYR A 391 9.04 6.11 1.94
N GLY A 392 7.85 6.30 2.51
CA GLY A 392 7.37 5.46 3.61
C GLY A 392 7.18 4.01 3.19
N ASP A 393 6.73 3.78 1.96
CA ASP A 393 6.59 2.43 1.39
C ASP A 393 7.93 1.73 1.27
N GLN A 394 8.95 2.41 0.73
CA GLN A 394 10.32 1.89 0.65
C GLN A 394 10.88 1.60 2.06
N ARG A 395 10.68 2.53 3.00
CA ARG A 395 11.10 2.34 4.39
C ARG A 395 10.39 1.14 5.04
N GLY A 396 9.13 0.89 4.71
CA GLY A 396 8.38 -0.28 5.15
C GLY A 396 9.07 -1.60 4.78
N LEU A 397 9.57 -1.72 3.53
CA LEU A 397 10.31 -2.90 3.10
C LEU A 397 11.63 -3.08 3.88
N GLU A 398 12.36 -1.98 4.13
CA GLU A 398 13.58 -2.03 4.96
C GLU A 398 13.28 -2.48 6.39
N LEU A 399 12.17 -2.01 6.96
CA LEU A 399 11.73 -2.39 8.32
C LEU A 399 11.26 -3.85 8.39
N LEU A 400 10.62 -4.38 7.35
CA LEU A 400 10.32 -5.81 7.25
C LEU A 400 11.61 -6.64 7.28
N VAL A 401 12.67 -6.20 6.59
CA VAL A 401 13.97 -6.88 6.65
C VAL A 401 14.61 -6.73 8.04
N GLU A 402 14.49 -5.56 8.69
CA GLU A 402 14.92 -5.37 10.09
C GLU A 402 14.13 -6.28 11.04
N ALA A 403 12.83 -6.50 10.79
CA ALA A 403 12.01 -7.47 11.52
C ALA A 403 12.47 -8.92 11.35
N GLY A 404 13.35 -9.19 10.37
CA GLY A 404 13.98 -10.49 10.13
C GLY A 404 13.36 -11.27 8.95
N PHE A 405 12.54 -10.65 8.11
CA PHE A 405 12.21 -11.21 6.79
C PHE A 405 13.41 -11.12 5.87
N THR A 406 13.53 -12.05 4.93
CA THR A 406 14.49 -11.88 3.83
C THR A 406 14.03 -10.78 2.91
N PRO A 407 14.93 -10.12 2.15
CA PRO A 407 14.52 -9.12 1.17
C PRO A 407 13.49 -9.63 0.15
N LEU A 408 13.56 -10.91 -0.23
CA LEU A 408 12.60 -11.51 -1.16
C LEU A 408 11.22 -11.70 -0.52
N GLU A 409 11.16 -12.07 0.76
CA GLU A 409 9.90 -12.12 1.52
C GLU A 409 9.31 -10.71 1.67
N ALA A 410 10.10 -9.68 1.96
CA ALA A 410 9.64 -8.30 2.07
C ALA A 410 9.05 -7.80 0.74
N ILE A 411 9.70 -8.08 -0.40
CA ILE A 411 9.18 -7.74 -1.73
C ILE A 411 7.90 -8.52 -2.02
N HIS A 412 7.82 -9.82 -1.68
CA HIS A 412 6.61 -10.62 -1.83
C HIS A 412 5.43 -10.05 -1.04
N ILE A 413 5.66 -9.65 0.22
CA ILE A 413 4.66 -9.01 1.09
C ILE A 413 4.16 -7.71 0.47
N ALA A 414 5.06 -6.87 -0.03
CA ALA A 414 4.74 -5.55 -0.59
C ALA A 414 4.23 -5.58 -2.05
N THR A 415 4.12 -6.76 -2.68
CA THR A 415 3.67 -6.91 -4.08
C THR A 415 2.58 -7.96 -4.21
N GLN A 416 2.95 -9.26 -4.22
CA GLN A 416 2.03 -10.37 -4.48
C GLN A 416 0.93 -10.49 -3.42
N ASN A 417 1.27 -10.30 -2.13
CA ASN A 417 0.27 -10.44 -1.07
C ASN A 417 -0.82 -9.38 -1.16
N GLY A 418 -0.46 -8.11 -1.44
CA GLY A 418 -1.43 -7.04 -1.67
C GLY A 418 -2.35 -7.36 -2.85
N ALA A 419 -1.77 -7.81 -3.97
CA ALA A 419 -2.52 -8.22 -5.15
C ALA A 419 -3.47 -9.40 -4.85
N THR A 420 -3.03 -10.38 -4.07
CA THR A 420 -3.86 -11.52 -3.62
C THR A 420 -5.03 -11.05 -2.77
N PHE A 421 -4.80 -10.15 -1.81
CA PHE A 421 -5.87 -9.61 -0.98
C PHE A 421 -6.91 -8.84 -1.80
N LEU A 422 -6.46 -8.07 -2.81
CA LEU A 422 -7.34 -7.34 -3.72
C LEU A 422 -8.07 -8.26 -4.72
N GLY A 423 -7.68 -9.52 -4.86
CA GLY A 423 -8.20 -10.44 -5.88
C GLY A 423 -7.68 -10.12 -7.29
N GLU A 424 -6.55 -9.44 -7.39
CA GLU A 424 -5.93 -8.99 -8.64
C GLU A 424 -4.60 -9.71 -8.96
N ASP A 425 -4.25 -10.74 -8.21
CA ASP A 425 -3.01 -11.52 -8.38
C ASP A 425 -2.89 -12.22 -9.75
N GLY A 426 -4.00 -12.38 -10.46
CA GLY A 426 -3.99 -12.78 -11.88
C GLY A 426 -3.48 -11.70 -12.84
N THR A 427 -3.44 -10.42 -12.41
CA THR A 427 -3.12 -9.26 -13.27
C THR A 427 -1.92 -8.45 -12.83
N ILE A 428 -1.66 -8.33 -11.53
CA ILE A 428 -0.56 -7.55 -10.94
C ILE A 428 0.17 -8.36 -9.86
N GLY A 429 1.12 -7.75 -9.16
CA GLY A 429 1.81 -8.28 -7.98
C GLY A 429 2.96 -9.22 -8.27
N SER A 430 3.10 -9.74 -9.49
CA SER A 430 4.28 -10.53 -9.90
C SER A 430 4.58 -10.39 -11.39
N ILE A 431 5.82 -10.72 -11.76
CA ILE A 431 6.32 -10.61 -13.15
C ILE A 431 6.08 -11.93 -13.88
N ALA A 432 5.02 -11.98 -14.68
CA ALA A 432 4.68 -13.15 -15.50
C ALA A 432 4.01 -12.72 -16.79
N ALA A 433 4.13 -13.55 -17.84
CA ALA A 433 3.43 -13.32 -19.10
C ALA A 433 1.91 -13.25 -18.90
N GLY A 434 1.26 -12.30 -19.56
CA GLY A 434 -0.18 -12.01 -19.47
C GLY A 434 -0.55 -10.96 -18.42
N LYS A 435 0.31 -10.66 -17.44
CA LYS A 435 0.07 -9.63 -16.43
C LYS A 435 0.32 -8.22 -16.97
N ALA A 436 -0.21 -7.22 -16.27
CA ALA A 436 0.07 -5.82 -16.52
C ALA A 436 1.58 -5.55 -16.39
N ALA A 437 2.11 -4.69 -17.22
CA ALA A 437 3.48 -4.23 -17.10
C ALA A 437 3.57 -3.11 -16.04
N ASP A 438 3.27 -3.50 -14.80
CA ASP A 438 3.42 -2.70 -13.59
C ASP A 438 4.73 -3.14 -12.91
N LEU A 439 5.82 -2.41 -13.21
CA LEU A 439 7.19 -2.81 -12.92
C LEU A 439 8.00 -1.64 -12.37
N VAL A 440 8.95 -1.95 -11.50
CA VAL A 440 9.94 -0.95 -11.00
C VAL A 440 11.33 -1.37 -11.42
N VAL A 441 12.04 -0.49 -12.13
CA VAL A 441 13.45 -0.65 -12.47
C VAL A 441 14.28 0.02 -11.40
N LEU A 442 15.17 -0.74 -10.77
CA LEU A 442 16.04 -0.30 -9.68
C LEU A 442 17.51 -0.32 -10.11
N ALA A 443 18.29 0.66 -9.68
CA ALA A 443 19.74 0.54 -9.69
C ALA A 443 20.18 -0.27 -8.47
N GLY A 444 20.97 -1.34 -8.70
CA GLY A 444 21.45 -2.22 -7.63
C GLY A 444 20.68 -3.55 -7.53
N ASN A 445 20.73 -4.17 -6.36
CA ASN A 445 20.20 -5.50 -6.10
C ASN A 445 19.51 -5.56 -4.72
N PRO A 446 18.20 -5.28 -4.63
CA PRO A 446 17.48 -5.29 -3.36
C PRO A 446 17.42 -6.68 -2.69
N ALA A 447 17.68 -7.77 -3.42
CA ALA A 447 17.81 -9.09 -2.81
C ALA A 447 19.10 -9.27 -1.99
N ALA A 448 20.14 -8.48 -2.29
CA ALA A 448 21.41 -8.48 -1.55
C ALA A 448 21.50 -7.33 -0.54
N ASN A 449 20.94 -6.18 -0.88
CA ASN A 449 20.88 -4.98 -0.04
C ASN A 449 19.52 -4.32 -0.22
N ILE A 450 18.64 -4.43 0.78
CA ILE A 450 17.27 -3.90 0.67
C ILE A 450 17.23 -2.38 0.47
N ASP A 451 18.24 -1.63 0.92
CA ASP A 451 18.33 -0.18 0.70
C ASP A 451 18.35 0.19 -0.79
N ASP A 452 18.69 -0.75 -1.69
CA ASP A 452 18.62 -0.51 -3.14
C ASP A 452 17.16 -0.33 -3.64
N ILE A 453 16.15 -0.58 -2.81
CA ILE A 453 14.74 -0.30 -3.11
C ILE A 453 14.49 1.21 -3.31
N GLU A 454 15.30 2.06 -2.68
CA GLU A 454 15.23 3.51 -2.82
C GLU A 454 15.74 4.01 -4.20
N ASN A 455 16.51 3.19 -4.92
CA ASN A 455 17.21 3.57 -6.16
C ASN A 455 16.34 3.42 -7.42
N VAL A 456 15.10 3.93 -7.39
CA VAL A 456 14.14 3.84 -8.49
C VAL A 456 14.62 4.62 -9.71
N GLN A 457 14.64 3.97 -10.87
CA GLN A 457 15.07 4.54 -12.15
C GLN A 457 13.91 4.80 -13.11
N ILE A 458 12.99 3.85 -13.21
CA ILE A 458 11.76 3.93 -14.04
C ILE A 458 10.66 3.18 -13.30
N VAL A 459 9.47 3.74 -13.31
CA VAL A 459 8.26 3.04 -12.85
C VAL A 459 7.33 2.83 -14.03
N PHE A 460 7.12 1.59 -14.40
CA PHE A 460 6.11 1.25 -15.41
C PHE A 460 4.76 1.02 -14.73
N LYS A 461 3.73 1.69 -15.22
CA LYS A 461 2.34 1.46 -14.89
C LYS A 461 1.54 1.29 -16.19
N ASP A 462 0.87 0.16 -16.32
CA ASP A 462 0.19 -0.21 -17.57
C ASP A 462 1.10 -0.07 -18.82
N GLY A 463 2.41 -0.37 -18.65
CA GLY A 463 3.44 -0.29 -19.70
C GLY A 463 3.96 1.10 -20.02
N LEU A 464 3.39 2.16 -19.44
CA LEU A 464 3.96 3.51 -19.53
C LEU A 464 5.07 3.68 -18.49
N GLY A 465 6.27 4.05 -18.92
CA GLY A 465 7.43 4.29 -18.05
C GLY A 465 7.47 5.73 -17.55
N PHE A 466 7.29 5.92 -16.26
CA PHE A 466 7.37 7.20 -15.58
C PHE A 466 8.77 7.46 -15.06
N ASP A 467 9.19 8.72 -15.12
CA ASP A 467 10.44 9.24 -14.56
C ASP A 467 10.20 9.64 -13.08
N PRO A 468 10.75 8.91 -12.10
CA PRO A 468 10.50 9.19 -10.68
C PRO A 468 11.05 10.54 -10.24
N VAL A 469 12.11 11.03 -10.89
CA VAL A 469 12.71 12.35 -10.57
C VAL A 469 11.77 13.46 -11.00
N LYS A 470 11.21 13.39 -12.21
CA LYS A 470 10.25 14.39 -12.69
C LYS A 470 8.97 14.41 -11.85
N LEU A 471 8.47 13.22 -11.44
CA LEU A 471 7.32 13.11 -10.55
C LEU A 471 7.59 13.81 -9.21
N SER A 472 8.69 13.44 -8.53
CA SER A 472 9.04 13.99 -7.22
C SER A 472 9.32 15.49 -7.27
N GLN A 473 10.08 15.97 -8.29
CA GLN A 473 10.36 17.39 -8.45
C GLN A 473 9.11 18.24 -8.68
N SER A 474 8.10 17.70 -9.36
CA SER A 474 6.86 18.41 -9.66
C SER A 474 6.02 18.71 -8.42
N VAL A 475 6.30 18.05 -7.29
CA VAL A 475 5.58 18.22 -6.03
C VAL A 475 6.52 18.48 -4.83
N GLN A 476 7.74 18.94 -5.14
CA GLN A 476 8.71 19.29 -4.11
C GLN A 476 8.17 20.39 -3.19
N GLY A 477 8.26 20.17 -1.88
CA GLY A 477 7.78 21.10 -0.87
C GLY A 477 6.26 21.21 -0.75
N MET A 478 5.50 20.27 -1.32
CA MET A 478 4.02 20.35 -1.33
C MET A 478 3.35 19.50 -0.25
N VAL A 479 4.01 18.51 0.32
CA VAL A 479 3.42 17.65 1.36
C VAL A 479 3.21 18.47 2.64
N GLY A 480 2.00 18.42 3.20
CA GLY A 480 1.60 19.23 4.36
C GLY A 480 1.11 20.65 4.02
N LEU A 481 1.05 21.03 2.73
CA LEU A 481 0.34 22.24 2.29
C LEU A 481 -1.17 21.96 2.23
N ARG A 482 -1.95 23.03 2.46
CA ARG A 482 -3.42 23.01 2.42
C ARG A 482 -3.95 23.17 1.01
#